data_9aae2e306ef63068cf53d51f2dbc3279
#
_entry.id   9aae2e306ef63068cf53d51f2dbc3279
#
_cell.length_a   1.000
_cell.length_b   1.000
_cell.length_c   1.000
_cell.angle_alpha   90.00
_cell.angle_beta   90.00
_cell.angle_gamma   90.00
#
_symmetry.space_group_name_H-M   'P 1'
#
loop_
_entity.id
_entity.type
_entity.pdbx_description
1 polymer ?
#
loop_
_entity_poly.entity_id
_entity_poly.type
_entity_poly.pdbx_seq_one_letter_code
_entity_poly.pdbx_strand_id
1 'polypeptide(L)'
;MRVVLRGGDVIAKKATIIAVTNQKGGVGKSTTCENLGIGLAMEGKKVLLVDTDPQGSLTISMGWKQPDELNTTLSTLMQKAMSDQPIQPGEGVLHHAEGVDLIPANIELAGLEEALVNSMNREKMLKQVLDGAKREYDYILLDCMPSLGMLTVNALAAADSTLIPMQTQYLSAKGLEQLLQTVQKVRRQINPKLKIEGILLTMTDSRTTYGKQIDNLIRQGYGRKINVFEQTIPRSVRAAEISAAGKSIFAYDPKG
;
A
#
# COMPACT_ATOMS: atom_id res chain seq x y z
N MET A 1 -8.16 -10.66 -21.65
CA MET A 1 -7.61 -11.30 -22.85
C MET A 1 -6.93 -12.60 -22.43
N ARG A 2 -7.52 -13.76 -22.72
CA ARG A 2 -6.93 -15.08 -22.42
C ARG A 2 -5.97 -15.43 -23.54
N VAL A 3 -4.70 -15.53 -23.25
CA VAL A 3 -3.70 -16.09 -24.17
C VAL A 3 -3.70 -17.60 -23.96
N VAL A 4 -4.27 -18.33 -24.89
CA VAL A 4 -4.22 -19.81 -24.90
C VAL A 4 -2.96 -20.20 -25.65
N LEU A 5 -1.96 -20.73 -24.95
CA LEU A 5 -0.84 -21.43 -25.58
C LEU A 5 -1.24 -22.89 -25.83
N ARG A 6 -0.83 -23.46 -26.98
CA ARG A 6 -1.04 -24.85 -27.34
C ARG A 6 -0.38 -25.73 -26.28
N GLY A 7 -1.20 -26.42 -25.45
CA GLY A 7 -0.72 -27.32 -24.40
C GLY A 7 -1.55 -27.28 -23.10
N GLY A 8 -2.64 -26.50 -23.03
CA GLY A 8 -3.59 -26.61 -21.91
C GLY A 8 -3.21 -25.89 -20.60
N ASP A 9 -2.03 -25.29 -20.49
CA ASP A 9 -1.66 -24.51 -19.32
C ASP A 9 -2.24 -23.10 -19.43
N VAL A 10 -3.37 -22.87 -18.76
CA VAL A 10 -3.86 -21.52 -18.48
C VAL A 10 -2.86 -20.89 -17.50
N ILE A 11 -2.00 -20.00 -17.98
CA ILE A 11 -1.19 -19.18 -17.09
C ILE A 11 -2.19 -18.36 -16.25
N ALA A 12 -2.40 -18.77 -15.01
CA ALA A 12 -3.25 -18.05 -14.07
C ALA A 12 -2.68 -16.63 -13.96
N LYS A 13 -3.50 -15.64 -14.25
CA LYS A 13 -3.12 -14.21 -14.10
C LYS A 13 -2.77 -13.99 -12.63
N LYS A 14 -1.53 -13.64 -12.36
CA LYS A 14 -1.06 -13.33 -11.01
C LYS A 14 -1.37 -11.87 -10.71
N ALA A 15 -1.85 -11.58 -9.49
CA ALA A 15 -2.10 -10.21 -9.03
C ALA A 15 -0.87 -9.32 -9.19
N THR A 16 -1.09 -8.04 -9.53
CA THR A 16 -0.07 -7.00 -9.41
C THR A 16 -0.08 -6.47 -7.98
N ILE A 17 1.05 -6.53 -7.30
CA ILE A 17 1.21 -6.06 -5.92
C ILE A 17 1.89 -4.71 -5.91
N ILE A 18 1.23 -3.69 -5.34
CA ILE A 18 1.73 -2.32 -5.24
C ILE A 18 1.84 -1.93 -3.77
N ALA A 19 3.06 -1.57 -3.32
CA ALA A 19 3.27 -1.02 -1.99
C ALA A 19 3.15 0.50 -2.02
N VAL A 20 2.27 1.07 -1.20
CA VAL A 20 2.09 2.52 -1.04
C VAL A 20 2.98 2.97 0.11
N THR A 21 4.13 3.57 -0.21
CA THR A 21 5.20 3.81 0.77
C THR A 21 5.61 5.26 0.87
N ASN A 22 5.81 5.75 2.08
CA ASN A 22 6.56 6.96 2.39
C ASN A 22 6.93 6.97 3.88
N GLN A 23 8.16 7.34 4.21
CA GLN A 23 8.64 7.45 5.59
C GLN A 23 7.92 8.57 6.37
N LYS A 24 7.42 9.60 5.69
CA LYS A 24 6.71 10.69 6.32
C LYS A 24 5.26 10.29 6.65
N GLY A 25 4.84 10.54 7.89
CA GLY A 25 3.45 10.43 8.31
C GLY A 25 2.56 11.51 7.68
N GLY A 26 1.26 11.22 7.54
CA GLY A 26 0.27 12.19 7.08
C GLY A 26 0.39 12.64 5.63
N VAL A 27 1.08 11.88 4.76
CA VAL A 27 1.20 12.21 3.32
C VAL A 27 0.05 11.63 2.47
N GLY A 28 -0.94 11.00 3.09
CA GLY A 28 -2.09 10.40 2.40
C GLY A 28 -1.84 8.99 1.86
N LYS A 29 -0.96 8.17 2.50
CA LYS A 29 -0.74 6.77 2.10
C LYS A 29 -2.03 5.96 2.16
N SER A 30 -2.64 5.86 3.34
CA SER A 30 -3.88 5.09 3.56
C SER A 30 -5.02 5.59 2.69
N THR A 31 -5.22 6.92 2.61
CA THR A 31 -6.21 7.54 1.73
C THR A 31 -5.96 7.19 0.25
N THR A 32 -4.69 7.18 -0.18
CA THR A 32 -4.33 6.79 -1.56
C THR A 32 -4.61 5.30 -1.78
N CYS A 33 -4.23 4.44 -0.83
CA CYS A 33 -4.42 3.00 -0.90
C CYS A 33 -5.91 2.65 -1.01
N GLU A 34 -6.74 3.20 -0.10
CA GLU A 34 -8.19 3.06 -0.08
C GLU A 34 -8.83 3.48 -1.42
N ASN A 35 -8.62 4.74 -1.80
CA ASN A 35 -9.32 5.29 -2.96
C ASN A 35 -8.80 4.75 -4.29
N LEU A 36 -7.51 4.40 -4.41
CA LEU A 36 -6.97 3.69 -5.58
C LEU A 36 -7.59 2.29 -5.69
N GLY A 37 -7.70 1.58 -4.56
CA GLY A 37 -8.30 0.24 -4.53
C GLY A 37 -9.78 0.26 -4.95
N ILE A 38 -10.56 1.15 -4.38
CA ILE A 38 -11.99 1.30 -4.71
C ILE A 38 -12.16 1.77 -6.16
N GLY A 39 -11.35 2.73 -6.63
CA GLY A 39 -11.36 3.14 -8.03
C GLY A 39 -11.07 1.98 -9.00
N LEU A 40 -10.12 1.10 -8.69
CA LEU A 40 -9.86 -0.10 -9.46
C LEU A 40 -11.04 -1.10 -9.42
N ALA A 41 -11.71 -1.23 -8.27
CA ALA A 41 -12.90 -2.07 -8.15
C ALA A 41 -14.06 -1.53 -8.99
N MET A 42 -14.24 -0.21 -9.05
CA MET A 42 -15.20 0.44 -9.94
C MET A 42 -14.92 0.16 -11.43
N GLU A 43 -13.66 -0.07 -11.80
CA GLU A 43 -13.22 -0.52 -13.13
C GLU A 43 -13.32 -2.05 -13.31
N GLY A 44 -14.03 -2.74 -12.41
CA GLY A 44 -14.28 -4.19 -12.48
C GLY A 44 -13.09 -5.07 -12.13
N LYS A 45 -12.07 -4.55 -11.41
CA LYS A 45 -10.93 -5.34 -10.92
C LYS A 45 -11.25 -5.95 -9.56
N LYS A 46 -10.74 -7.14 -9.31
CA LYS A 46 -10.73 -7.75 -7.97
C LYS A 46 -9.54 -7.19 -7.19
N VAL A 47 -9.79 -6.49 -6.10
CA VAL A 47 -8.77 -5.77 -5.34
C VAL A 47 -8.75 -6.24 -3.89
N LEU A 48 -7.55 -6.54 -3.39
CA LEU A 48 -7.27 -6.76 -1.98
C LEU A 48 -6.44 -5.60 -1.45
N LEU A 49 -6.91 -4.96 -0.40
CA LEU A 49 -6.17 -4.01 0.41
C LEU A 49 -5.52 -4.76 1.57
N VAL A 50 -4.29 -4.41 1.93
CA VAL A 50 -3.59 -4.98 3.08
C VAL A 50 -3.05 -3.85 3.92
N ASP A 51 -3.56 -3.70 5.13
CA ASP A 51 -3.05 -2.74 6.08
C ASP A 51 -1.79 -3.32 6.74
N THR A 52 -0.66 -2.65 6.59
CA THR A 52 0.63 -3.07 7.19
C THR A 52 1.13 -2.06 8.23
N ASP A 53 0.25 -1.14 8.68
CA ASP A 53 0.54 -0.19 9.75
C ASP A 53 -0.09 -0.69 11.07
N PRO A 54 0.69 -0.87 12.15
CA PRO A 54 0.14 -1.24 13.48
C PRO A 54 -0.94 -0.28 14.00
N GLN A 55 -0.99 0.95 13.49
CA GLN A 55 -2.03 1.92 13.85
C GLN A 55 -3.39 1.59 13.23
N GLY A 56 -3.47 0.64 12.29
CA GLY A 56 -4.71 0.23 11.66
C GLY A 56 -5.44 1.36 10.90
N SER A 57 -4.70 2.33 10.38
CA SER A 57 -5.29 3.54 9.79
C SER A 57 -6.17 3.24 8.57
N LEU A 58 -5.74 2.34 7.69
CA LEU A 58 -6.54 1.89 6.56
C LEU A 58 -7.74 1.08 7.05
N THR A 59 -7.55 0.18 8.01
CA THR A 59 -8.60 -0.64 8.62
C THR A 59 -9.72 0.23 9.19
N ILE A 60 -9.35 1.27 9.95
CA ILE A 60 -10.30 2.22 10.54
C ILE A 60 -11.01 3.04 9.46
N SER A 61 -10.30 3.52 8.44
CA SER A 61 -10.90 4.31 7.36
C SER A 61 -11.88 3.50 6.51
N MET A 62 -11.64 2.18 6.39
CA MET A 62 -12.55 1.24 5.73
C MET A 62 -13.74 0.81 6.60
N GLY A 63 -13.95 1.43 7.76
CA GLY A 63 -15.15 1.24 8.60
C GLY A 63 -14.99 0.31 9.80
N TRP A 64 -13.90 -0.44 9.92
CA TRP A 64 -13.63 -1.28 11.10
C TRP A 64 -12.99 -0.44 12.23
N LYS A 65 -13.85 0.22 13.03
CA LYS A 65 -13.46 1.24 14.02
C LYS A 65 -12.70 0.68 15.23
N GLN A 66 -12.78 -0.60 15.50
CA GLN A 66 -12.15 -1.29 16.63
C GLN A 66 -11.28 -2.45 16.10
N PRO A 67 -10.14 -2.14 15.45
CA PRO A 67 -9.30 -3.17 14.84
C PRO A 67 -8.72 -4.15 15.86
N ASP A 68 -8.53 -3.75 17.11
CA ASP A 68 -8.00 -4.62 18.19
C ASP A 68 -9.00 -5.68 18.66
N GLU A 69 -10.27 -5.57 18.30
CA GLU A 69 -11.29 -6.59 18.57
C GLU A 69 -11.40 -7.65 17.46
N LEU A 70 -10.67 -7.50 16.36
CA LEU A 70 -10.68 -8.44 15.25
C LEU A 70 -9.89 -9.70 15.60
N ASN A 71 -10.52 -10.88 15.40
CA ASN A 71 -9.92 -12.18 15.75
C ASN A 71 -8.76 -12.56 14.82
N THR A 72 -8.80 -12.13 13.57
CA THR A 72 -7.78 -12.48 12.56
C THR A 72 -7.35 -11.22 11.83
N THR A 73 -6.08 -10.89 11.94
CA THR A 73 -5.46 -9.70 11.35
C THR A 73 -4.19 -10.10 10.60
N LEU A 74 -3.53 -9.18 9.95
CA LEU A 74 -2.23 -9.41 9.32
C LEU A 74 -1.21 -9.97 10.33
N SER A 75 -1.25 -9.51 11.59
CA SER A 75 -0.41 -10.04 12.68
C SER A 75 -0.58 -11.55 12.82
N THR A 76 -1.82 -12.03 12.92
CA THR A 76 -2.15 -13.46 13.04
C THR A 76 -1.63 -14.26 11.81
N LEU A 77 -1.82 -13.74 10.59
CA LEU A 77 -1.39 -14.42 9.37
C LEU A 77 0.14 -14.49 9.27
N MET A 78 0.83 -13.41 9.64
CA MET A 78 2.29 -13.38 9.64
C MET A 78 2.88 -14.28 10.73
N GLN A 79 2.26 -14.39 11.92
CA GLN A 79 2.65 -15.35 12.96
C GLN A 79 2.53 -16.80 12.47
N LYS A 80 1.47 -17.14 11.74
CA LYS A 80 1.31 -18.45 11.11
C LYS A 80 2.43 -18.70 10.10
N ALA A 81 2.75 -17.72 9.23
CA ALA A 81 3.83 -17.84 8.27
C ALA A 81 5.20 -18.05 8.95
N MET A 82 5.47 -17.33 10.05
CA MET A 82 6.71 -17.49 10.85
C MET A 82 6.82 -18.87 11.52
N SER A 83 5.69 -19.51 11.81
CA SER A 83 5.61 -20.83 12.47
C SER A 83 5.36 -21.96 11.47
N ASP A 84 5.49 -21.71 10.15
CA ASP A 84 5.22 -22.67 9.07
C ASP A 84 3.81 -23.30 9.17
N GLN A 85 2.85 -22.58 9.74
CA GLN A 85 1.46 -23.00 9.84
C GLN A 85 0.69 -22.66 8.55
N PRO A 86 -0.24 -23.53 8.11
CA PRO A 86 -1.02 -23.27 6.91
C PRO A 86 -1.98 -22.09 7.11
N ILE A 87 -2.04 -21.20 6.12
CA ILE A 87 -3.03 -20.13 6.01
C ILE A 87 -4.13 -20.61 5.06
N GLN A 88 -5.38 -20.60 5.53
CA GLN A 88 -6.51 -21.04 4.72
C GLN A 88 -6.87 -20.00 3.67
N PRO A 89 -7.40 -20.38 2.50
CA PRO A 89 -7.92 -19.43 1.51
C PRO A 89 -8.97 -18.50 2.15
N GLY A 90 -8.81 -17.18 1.95
CA GLY A 90 -9.72 -16.17 2.51
C GLY A 90 -9.57 -15.92 4.02
N GLU A 91 -8.64 -16.56 4.71
CA GLU A 91 -8.43 -16.34 6.14
C GLU A 91 -8.01 -14.89 6.40
N GLY A 92 -8.73 -14.23 7.33
CA GLY A 92 -8.49 -12.85 7.72
C GLY A 92 -8.93 -11.80 6.69
N VAL A 93 -9.63 -12.22 5.63
CA VAL A 93 -10.16 -11.31 4.61
C VAL A 93 -11.53 -10.77 5.05
N LEU A 94 -11.66 -9.45 5.06
CA LEU A 94 -12.90 -8.71 5.31
C LEU A 94 -13.43 -8.15 3.98
N HIS A 95 -14.74 -8.24 3.76
CA HIS A 95 -15.37 -7.75 2.52
C HIS A 95 -15.98 -6.36 2.75
N HIS A 96 -15.59 -5.38 1.93
CA HIS A 96 -16.11 -4.02 2.01
C HIS A 96 -17.26 -3.80 1.01
N ALA A 97 -18.25 -3.00 1.41
CA ALA A 97 -19.44 -2.74 0.61
C ALA A 97 -19.15 -2.07 -0.76
N GLU A 98 -18.02 -1.38 -0.90
CA GLU A 98 -17.58 -0.75 -2.15
C GLU A 98 -16.75 -1.69 -3.06
N GLY A 99 -16.85 -3.02 -2.84
CA GLY A 99 -16.35 -4.03 -3.76
C GLY A 99 -14.85 -4.34 -3.69
N VAL A 100 -14.19 -3.97 -2.59
CA VAL A 100 -12.81 -4.34 -2.28
C VAL A 100 -12.77 -5.25 -1.05
N ASP A 101 -11.72 -6.06 -0.96
CA ASP A 101 -11.43 -6.87 0.20
C ASP A 101 -10.27 -6.27 1.01
N LEU A 102 -10.22 -6.56 2.31
CA LEU A 102 -9.22 -6.03 3.23
C LEU A 102 -8.64 -7.14 4.12
N ILE A 103 -7.31 -7.23 4.23
CA ILE A 103 -6.63 -7.85 5.36
C ILE A 103 -6.32 -6.72 6.36
N PRO A 104 -6.96 -6.73 7.55
CA PRO A 104 -6.83 -5.66 8.53
C PRO A 104 -5.52 -5.76 9.33
N ALA A 105 -5.08 -4.64 9.90
CA ALA A 105 -4.03 -4.58 10.91
C ALA A 105 -4.58 -4.11 12.25
N ASN A 106 -3.84 -4.43 13.31
CA ASN A 106 -4.06 -3.93 14.66
C ASN A 106 -2.73 -3.72 15.38
N ILE A 107 -2.78 -3.27 16.64
CA ILE A 107 -1.59 -2.94 17.43
C ILE A 107 -0.62 -4.12 17.64
N GLU A 108 -1.09 -5.37 17.58
CA GLU A 108 -0.25 -6.57 17.72
C GLU A 108 0.85 -6.64 16.65
N LEU A 109 0.63 -6.00 15.50
CA LEU A 109 1.61 -5.95 14.41
C LEU A 109 2.92 -5.24 14.83
N ALA A 110 2.87 -4.33 15.83
CA ALA A 110 4.07 -3.70 16.38
C ALA A 110 4.97 -4.71 17.11
N GLY A 111 4.38 -5.58 17.94
CA GLY A 111 5.13 -6.65 18.61
C GLY A 111 5.70 -7.68 17.62
N LEU A 112 4.97 -7.93 16.53
CA LEU A 112 5.44 -8.81 15.47
C LEU A 112 6.66 -8.23 14.72
N GLU A 113 6.73 -6.91 14.52
CA GLU A 113 7.90 -6.28 13.89
C GLU A 113 9.19 -6.56 14.68
N GLU A 114 9.13 -6.53 16.00
CA GLU A 114 10.27 -6.89 16.87
C GLU A 114 10.62 -8.39 16.74
N ALA A 115 9.63 -9.27 16.70
CA ALA A 115 9.84 -10.70 16.54
C ALA A 115 10.46 -11.05 15.18
N LEU A 116 10.09 -10.35 14.12
CA LEU A 116 10.64 -10.54 12.78
C LEU A 116 12.17 -10.32 12.74
N VAL A 117 12.72 -9.41 13.54
CA VAL A 117 14.17 -9.13 13.55
C VAL A 117 14.99 -10.39 13.83
N ASN A 118 14.46 -11.31 14.63
CA ASN A 118 15.13 -12.54 15.03
C ASN A 118 14.73 -13.77 14.21
N SER A 119 13.85 -13.62 13.21
CA SER A 119 13.32 -14.73 12.42
C SER A 119 14.17 -15.02 11.19
N MET A 120 14.22 -16.29 10.78
CA MET A 120 14.77 -16.69 9.47
C MET A 120 13.84 -16.21 8.36
N ASN A 121 14.41 -15.85 7.21
CA ASN A 121 13.65 -15.33 6.04
C ASN A 121 12.71 -14.16 6.37
N ARG A 122 13.01 -13.41 7.42
CA ARG A 122 12.21 -12.32 8.00
C ARG A 122 11.68 -11.30 6.98
N GLU A 123 12.38 -11.13 5.87
CA GLU A 123 11.98 -10.17 4.83
C GLU A 123 10.89 -10.72 3.88
N LYS A 124 10.54 -12.00 3.99
CA LYS A 124 9.63 -12.68 3.04
C LYS A 124 8.33 -13.18 3.67
N MET A 125 8.08 -12.88 4.94
CA MET A 125 6.90 -13.39 5.67
C MET A 125 5.60 -12.87 5.03
N LEU A 126 5.51 -11.58 4.73
CA LEU A 126 4.33 -11.03 4.05
C LEU A 126 4.14 -11.63 2.64
N LYS A 127 5.22 -11.92 1.94
CA LYS A 127 5.14 -12.59 0.64
C LYS A 127 4.51 -13.97 0.74
N GLN A 128 4.83 -14.75 1.79
CA GLN A 128 4.22 -16.06 2.07
C GLN A 128 2.73 -15.93 2.36
N VAL A 129 2.35 -14.96 3.20
CA VAL A 129 0.93 -14.65 3.50
C VAL A 129 0.14 -14.39 2.21
N LEU A 130 0.72 -13.65 1.26
CA LEU A 130 0.04 -13.23 0.03
C LEU A 130 0.07 -14.28 -1.09
N ASP A 131 0.83 -15.37 -0.97
CA ASP A 131 1.00 -16.34 -2.08
C ASP A 131 -0.32 -17.00 -2.49
N GLY A 132 -1.23 -17.26 -1.58
CA GLY A 132 -2.59 -17.74 -1.87
C GLY A 132 -3.43 -16.70 -2.61
N ALA A 133 -3.47 -15.48 -2.08
CA ALA A 133 -4.28 -14.38 -2.59
C ALA A 133 -3.91 -13.93 -4.03
N LYS A 134 -2.66 -14.11 -4.44
CA LYS A 134 -2.19 -13.71 -5.79
C LYS A 134 -2.96 -14.31 -6.96
N ARG A 135 -3.68 -15.41 -6.75
CA ARG A 135 -4.46 -16.09 -7.80
C ARG A 135 -5.90 -15.61 -7.86
N GLU A 136 -6.37 -14.97 -6.81
CA GLU A 136 -7.77 -14.59 -6.62
C GLU A 136 -8.04 -13.14 -7.00
N TYR A 137 -7.01 -12.28 -6.91
CA TYR A 137 -7.11 -10.84 -7.15
C TYR A 137 -6.39 -10.41 -8.42
N ASP A 138 -6.80 -9.26 -8.96
CA ASP A 138 -6.09 -8.54 -10.02
C ASP A 138 -5.03 -7.61 -9.46
N TYR A 139 -5.33 -6.97 -8.33
CA TYR A 139 -4.44 -6.05 -7.62
C TYR A 139 -4.43 -6.35 -6.13
N ILE A 140 -3.26 -6.21 -5.51
CA ILE A 140 -3.06 -6.21 -4.06
C ILE A 140 -2.34 -4.90 -3.71
N LEU A 141 -2.96 -4.05 -2.90
CA LEU A 141 -2.38 -2.78 -2.46
C LEU A 141 -1.96 -2.89 -1.00
N LEU A 142 -0.69 -2.59 -0.71
CA LEU A 142 -0.13 -2.65 0.64
C LEU A 142 -0.02 -1.22 1.19
N ASP A 143 -0.79 -0.89 2.23
CA ASP A 143 -0.66 0.39 2.94
C ASP A 143 0.46 0.31 3.96
N CYS A 144 1.57 1.00 3.73
CA CYS A 144 2.76 0.88 4.55
C CYS A 144 2.80 1.93 5.66
N MET A 145 3.29 1.52 6.83
CA MET A 145 3.55 2.42 7.95
C MET A 145 4.57 3.52 7.60
N PRO A 146 4.58 4.66 8.33
CA PRO A 146 5.52 5.76 8.09
C PRO A 146 6.92 5.47 8.68
N SER A 147 7.51 4.34 8.31
CA SER A 147 8.86 3.94 8.73
C SER A 147 9.56 3.16 7.63
N LEU A 148 10.84 2.90 7.80
CA LEU A 148 11.65 2.01 6.94
C LEU A 148 12.05 0.73 7.69
N GLY A 149 11.22 0.29 8.65
CA GLY A 149 11.40 -0.92 9.45
C GLY A 149 11.12 -2.21 8.69
N MET A 150 11.06 -3.33 9.42
CA MET A 150 10.94 -4.67 8.85
C MET A 150 9.60 -4.89 8.14
N LEU A 151 8.51 -4.27 8.60
CA LEU A 151 7.21 -4.36 7.92
C LEU A 151 7.26 -3.70 6.53
N THR A 152 7.87 -2.51 6.42
CA THR A 152 8.06 -1.84 5.13
C THR A 152 8.99 -2.65 4.21
N VAL A 153 10.06 -3.26 4.74
CA VAL A 153 10.92 -4.16 3.96
C VAL A 153 10.13 -5.36 3.46
N ASN A 154 9.27 -5.98 4.29
CA ASN A 154 8.38 -7.07 3.89
C ASN A 154 7.43 -6.66 2.77
N ALA A 155 6.81 -5.47 2.87
CA ALA A 155 5.94 -4.94 1.83
C ALA A 155 6.69 -4.78 0.49
N LEU A 156 7.88 -4.16 0.51
CA LEU A 156 8.71 -3.99 -0.68
C LEU A 156 9.24 -5.33 -1.23
N ALA A 157 9.51 -6.31 -0.37
CA ALA A 157 9.94 -7.65 -0.77
C ALA A 157 8.82 -8.44 -1.47
N ALA A 158 7.56 -8.21 -1.08
CA ALA A 158 6.39 -8.85 -1.67
C ALA A 158 5.89 -8.14 -2.94
N ALA A 159 6.12 -6.83 -3.07
CA ALA A 159 5.56 -5.98 -4.12
C ALA A 159 6.25 -6.14 -5.49
N ASP A 160 5.49 -5.94 -6.56
CA ASP A 160 6.00 -5.78 -7.93
C ASP A 160 6.47 -4.33 -8.15
N SER A 161 5.77 -3.36 -7.50
CA SER A 161 6.14 -1.95 -7.58
C SER A 161 5.79 -1.18 -6.30
N THR A 162 6.35 0.02 -6.16
CA THR A 162 6.00 0.96 -5.09
C THR A 162 5.50 2.28 -5.65
N LEU A 163 4.36 2.76 -5.13
CA LEU A 163 3.80 4.08 -5.34
C LEU A 163 4.17 4.97 -4.15
N ILE A 164 4.63 6.19 -4.41
CA ILE A 164 5.15 7.10 -3.38
C ILE A 164 4.29 8.36 -3.29
N PRO A 165 3.24 8.39 -2.43
CA PRO A 165 2.53 9.62 -2.13
C PRO A 165 3.47 10.61 -1.41
N MET A 166 3.50 11.87 -1.86
CA MET A 166 4.40 12.89 -1.34
C MET A 166 3.72 14.25 -1.30
N GLN A 167 3.76 14.91 -0.14
CA GLN A 167 3.30 16.29 -0.02
C GLN A 167 4.30 17.26 -0.66
N THR A 168 3.78 18.35 -1.24
CA THR A 168 4.58 19.47 -1.78
C THR A 168 5.15 20.34 -0.66
N GLN A 169 6.08 19.77 0.13
CA GLN A 169 6.77 20.45 1.23
C GLN A 169 8.28 20.23 1.13
N TYR A 170 9.06 21.28 1.45
CA TYR A 170 10.54 21.26 1.31
C TYR A 170 11.23 20.11 2.07
N LEU A 171 10.79 19.81 3.29
CA LEU A 171 11.36 18.73 4.11
C LEU A 171 11.04 17.31 3.60
N SER A 172 10.16 17.17 2.62
CA SER A 172 9.79 15.87 2.06
C SER A 172 10.92 15.25 1.21
N ALA A 173 11.84 16.07 0.69
CA ALA A 173 12.93 15.59 -0.16
C ALA A 173 13.91 14.66 0.57
N LYS A 174 14.29 14.98 1.82
CA LYS A 174 15.21 14.14 2.62
C LYS A 174 14.62 12.75 2.92
N GLY A 175 13.34 12.69 3.28
CA GLY A 175 12.63 11.43 3.52
C GLY A 175 12.51 10.59 2.25
N LEU A 176 12.32 11.23 1.10
CA LEU A 176 12.28 10.55 -0.19
C LEU A 176 13.64 9.90 -0.51
N GLU A 177 14.76 10.58 -0.30
CA GLU A 177 16.09 10.01 -0.54
C GLU A 177 16.35 8.75 0.29
N GLN A 178 15.98 8.76 1.57
CA GLN A 178 16.11 7.59 2.44
C GLN A 178 15.22 6.42 1.97
N LEU A 179 13.99 6.69 1.56
CA LEU A 179 13.11 5.68 0.98
C LEU A 179 13.72 5.10 -0.30
N LEU A 180 14.21 5.93 -1.21
CA LEU A 180 14.84 5.48 -2.45
C LEU A 180 16.07 4.61 -2.21
N GLN A 181 16.90 4.95 -1.20
CA GLN A 181 18.02 4.11 -0.77
C GLN A 181 17.55 2.75 -0.25
N THR A 182 16.46 2.72 0.54
CA THR A 182 15.86 1.46 1.03
C THR A 182 15.32 0.63 -0.13
N VAL A 183 14.58 1.22 -1.06
CA VAL A 183 14.10 0.55 -2.28
C VAL A 183 15.26 -0.05 -3.07
N GLN A 184 16.36 0.69 -3.23
CA GLN A 184 17.55 0.18 -3.93
C GLN A 184 18.21 -0.99 -3.20
N LYS A 185 18.28 -0.95 -1.85
CA LYS A 185 18.80 -2.08 -1.05
C LYS A 185 17.91 -3.33 -1.23
N VAL A 186 16.58 -3.17 -1.12
CA VAL A 186 15.63 -4.27 -1.33
C VAL A 186 15.75 -4.83 -2.74
N ARG A 187 15.83 -3.99 -3.77
CA ARG A 187 16.04 -4.44 -5.16
C ARG A 187 17.31 -5.26 -5.32
N ARG A 188 18.40 -4.82 -4.72
CA ARG A 188 19.70 -5.47 -4.88
C ARG A 188 19.81 -6.79 -4.13
N GLN A 189 19.17 -6.92 -2.96
CA GLN A 189 19.41 -8.02 -2.04
C GLN A 189 18.23 -9.01 -1.93
N ILE A 190 16.98 -8.56 -2.16
CA ILE A 190 15.78 -9.32 -1.80
C ILE A 190 14.83 -9.48 -3.00
N ASN A 191 14.48 -8.37 -3.67
CA ASN A 191 13.49 -8.35 -4.76
C ASN A 191 14.03 -7.59 -5.99
N PRO A 192 14.81 -8.23 -6.87
CA PRO A 192 15.41 -7.58 -8.04
C PRO A 192 14.40 -7.03 -9.05
N LYS A 193 13.15 -7.50 -8.99
CA LYS A 193 12.06 -7.09 -9.91
C LYS A 193 11.29 -5.87 -9.42
N LEU A 194 11.49 -5.42 -8.19
CA LEU A 194 10.78 -4.27 -7.61
C LEU A 194 11.00 -3.02 -8.48
N LYS A 195 9.90 -2.38 -8.87
CA LYS A 195 9.91 -1.13 -9.64
C LYS A 195 9.42 0.03 -8.76
N ILE A 196 9.72 1.26 -9.18
CA ILE A 196 9.06 2.45 -8.66
C ILE A 196 8.02 2.85 -9.70
N GLU A 197 6.74 2.82 -9.33
CA GLU A 197 5.63 3.23 -10.19
C GLU A 197 5.69 4.72 -10.46
N GLY A 198 5.90 5.48 -9.40
CA GLY A 198 6.07 6.91 -9.48
C GLY A 198 5.85 7.62 -8.15
N ILE A 199 6.04 8.93 -8.19
CA ILE A 199 5.73 9.87 -7.11
C ILE A 199 4.36 10.49 -7.42
N LEU A 200 3.40 10.34 -6.50
CA LEU A 200 2.10 10.98 -6.52
C LEU A 200 2.13 12.18 -5.60
N LEU A 201 2.02 13.38 -6.16
CA LEU A 201 1.96 14.60 -5.36
C LEU A 201 0.58 14.75 -4.71
N THR A 202 0.57 14.84 -3.39
CA THR A 202 -0.66 14.90 -2.57
C THR A 202 -0.75 16.20 -1.82
N MET A 203 -1.99 16.55 -1.41
CA MET A 203 -2.29 17.77 -0.65
C MET A 203 -1.70 19.02 -1.32
N THR A 204 -1.74 19.07 -2.65
CA THR A 204 -1.22 20.19 -3.41
C THR A 204 -2.13 21.41 -3.25
N ASP A 205 -1.53 22.61 -3.26
CA ASP A 205 -2.25 23.86 -3.35
C ASP A 205 -1.73 24.68 -4.53
N SER A 206 -2.39 24.53 -5.67
CA SER A 206 -2.03 25.21 -6.91
C SER A 206 -2.30 26.72 -6.90
N ARG A 207 -3.00 27.23 -5.85
CA ARG A 207 -3.30 28.65 -5.70
C ARG A 207 -2.10 29.42 -5.13
N THR A 208 -1.17 28.73 -4.46
CA THR A 208 -0.01 29.36 -3.82
C THR A 208 1.22 29.31 -4.75
N THR A 209 1.99 30.41 -4.78
CA THR A 209 3.29 30.44 -5.48
C THR A 209 4.26 29.41 -4.91
N TYR A 210 4.25 29.24 -3.59
CA TYR A 210 5.08 28.26 -2.90
C TYR A 210 4.77 26.82 -3.32
N GLY A 211 3.48 26.43 -3.39
CA GLY A 211 3.07 25.10 -3.85
C GLY A 211 3.57 24.80 -5.27
N LYS A 212 3.43 25.77 -6.19
CA LYS A 212 3.94 25.64 -7.56
C LYS A 212 5.47 25.52 -7.63
N GLN A 213 6.19 26.28 -6.82
CA GLN A 213 7.66 26.20 -6.77
C GLN A 213 8.14 24.82 -6.30
N ILE A 214 7.53 24.27 -5.25
CA ILE A 214 7.89 22.94 -4.73
C ILE A 214 7.54 21.84 -5.73
N ASP A 215 6.35 21.90 -6.38
CA ASP A 215 5.98 20.96 -7.45
C ASP A 215 7.06 20.95 -8.55
N ASN A 216 7.42 22.13 -9.06
CA ASN A 216 8.46 22.26 -10.07
C ASN A 216 9.82 21.71 -9.60
N LEU A 217 10.23 21.98 -8.38
CA LEU A 217 11.49 21.45 -7.82
C LEU A 217 11.50 19.93 -7.77
N ILE A 218 10.38 19.30 -7.35
CA ILE A 218 10.24 17.85 -7.31
C ILE A 218 10.33 17.27 -8.73
N ARG A 219 9.59 17.83 -9.69
CA ARG A 219 9.60 17.37 -11.09
C ARG A 219 10.96 17.53 -11.73
N GLN A 220 11.66 18.65 -11.51
CA GLN A 220 13.02 18.87 -12.03
C GLN A 220 14.07 17.98 -11.35
N GLY A 221 13.98 17.79 -10.03
CA GLY A 221 14.95 17.01 -9.26
C GLY A 221 14.84 15.51 -9.48
N TYR A 222 13.62 14.99 -9.57
CA TYR A 222 13.37 13.55 -9.63
C TYR A 222 12.81 13.06 -10.97
N GLY A 223 12.10 13.90 -11.74
CA GLY A 223 11.37 13.51 -12.95
C GLY A 223 12.23 12.93 -14.07
N ARG A 224 13.55 13.15 -14.05
CA ARG A 224 14.48 12.50 -14.99
C ARG A 224 14.80 11.05 -14.65
N LYS A 225 14.58 10.64 -13.39
CA LYS A 225 14.97 9.32 -12.86
C LYS A 225 13.76 8.50 -12.42
N ILE A 226 12.69 9.14 -11.99
CA ILE A 226 11.48 8.53 -11.43
C ILE A 226 10.29 9.23 -12.07
N ASN A 227 9.27 8.47 -12.48
CA ASN A 227 8.02 9.04 -12.94
C ASN A 227 7.40 9.90 -11.82
N VAL A 228 7.04 11.15 -12.12
CA VAL A 228 6.22 12.00 -11.24
C VAL A 228 4.90 12.19 -11.98
N PHE A 229 3.82 11.64 -11.42
CA PHE A 229 2.51 11.69 -12.07
C PHE A 229 2.09 13.13 -12.37
N GLU A 230 1.53 13.35 -13.53
CA GLU A 230 1.03 14.68 -13.93
C GLU A 230 -0.13 15.11 -13.06
N GLN A 231 -1.08 14.20 -12.81
CA GLN A 231 -2.18 14.41 -11.90
C GLN A 231 -1.67 14.51 -10.46
N THR A 232 -2.28 15.41 -9.73
CA THR A 232 -1.99 15.63 -8.30
C THR A 232 -3.27 15.51 -7.48
N ILE A 233 -3.14 15.13 -6.23
CA ILE A 233 -4.27 15.11 -5.30
C ILE A 233 -4.29 16.43 -4.53
N PRO A 234 -5.28 17.30 -4.74
CA PRO A 234 -5.36 18.57 -4.06
C PRO A 234 -5.68 18.40 -2.58
N ARG A 235 -5.35 19.40 -1.78
CA ARG A 235 -5.79 19.45 -0.38
C ARG A 235 -7.31 19.64 -0.33
N SER A 236 -8.02 18.66 0.25
CA SER A 236 -9.47 18.66 0.38
C SER A 236 -9.88 18.40 1.83
N VAL A 237 -10.85 19.18 2.33
CA VAL A 237 -11.49 18.92 3.63
C VAL A 237 -12.29 17.62 3.56
N ARG A 238 -12.98 17.37 2.44
CA ARG A 238 -13.73 16.14 2.21
C ARG A 238 -12.86 14.89 2.32
N ALA A 239 -11.67 14.92 1.71
CA ALA A 239 -10.70 13.82 1.82
C ALA A 239 -10.19 13.59 3.25
N ALA A 240 -10.26 14.58 4.15
CA ALA A 240 -9.95 14.39 5.56
C ALA A 240 -11.12 13.79 6.35
N GLU A 241 -12.36 14.00 5.91
CA GLU A 241 -13.58 13.53 6.57
C GLU A 241 -13.90 12.06 6.26
N ILE A 242 -13.46 11.53 5.11
CA ILE A 242 -13.80 10.16 4.65
C ILE A 242 -13.38 9.09 5.66
N SER A 243 -12.22 9.21 6.29
CA SER A 243 -11.74 8.24 7.28
C SER A 243 -12.68 8.12 8.51
N ALA A 244 -13.34 9.22 8.89
CA ALA A 244 -14.36 9.19 9.95
C ALA A 244 -15.66 8.54 9.47
N ALA A 245 -16.00 8.73 8.19
CA ALA A 245 -17.23 8.22 7.59
C ALA A 245 -17.16 6.72 7.26
N GLY A 246 -15.97 6.13 7.13
CA GLY A 246 -15.79 4.73 6.69
C GLY A 246 -16.23 4.53 5.23
N LYS A 247 -15.96 5.50 4.35
CA LYS A 247 -16.38 5.50 2.94
C LYS A 247 -15.30 6.14 2.08
N SER A 248 -15.19 5.68 0.84
CA SER A 248 -14.30 6.32 -0.13
C SER A 248 -14.75 7.74 -0.49
N ILE A 249 -13.83 8.49 -1.12
CA ILE A 249 -14.18 9.81 -1.67
C ILE A 249 -15.28 9.70 -2.73
N PHE A 250 -15.32 8.60 -3.49
CA PHE A 250 -16.32 8.37 -4.53
C PHE A 250 -17.74 8.25 -3.95
N ALA A 251 -17.88 7.57 -2.81
CA ALA A 251 -19.17 7.42 -2.14
C ALA A 251 -19.54 8.63 -1.26
N TYR A 252 -18.53 9.31 -0.69
CA TYR A 252 -18.72 10.44 0.22
C TYR A 252 -19.00 11.75 -0.52
N ASP A 253 -18.29 12.01 -1.61
CA ASP A 253 -18.44 13.25 -2.42
C ASP A 253 -18.40 12.93 -3.93
N PRO A 254 -19.46 12.28 -4.47
CA PRO A 254 -19.48 11.78 -5.85
C PRO A 254 -19.49 12.88 -6.93
N LYS A 255 -19.54 14.15 -6.53
CA LYS A 255 -19.54 15.31 -7.43
C LYS A 255 -18.31 16.21 -7.23
N GLY A 256 -17.40 15.85 -6.31
CA GLY A 256 -16.21 16.62 -5.94
C GLY A 256 -15.06 16.56 -6.94
#